data_79ecd44e80968533e7dbae64d2622d12
#
_entry.id   79ecd44e80968533e7dbae64d2622d12
#
_cell.length_a   1.000
_cell.length_b   1.000
_cell.length_c   1.000
_cell.angle_alpha   90.00
_cell.angle_beta   90.00
_cell.angle_gamma   90.00
#
_symmetry.space_group_name_H-M   'P 1'
#
loop_
_entity.id
_entity.type
_entity.pdbx_description
1 polymer ?
#
loop_
_entity_poly.entity_id
_entity_poly.type
_entity_poly.pdbx_seq_one_letter_code
_entity_poly.pdbx_strand_id
1 'polypeptide(L)'
;MSLLSALLGKLAPAPAEKVPEPVEYNGFIIRPAPFKAEGQYQTAGTIERELDGVRKEHRFVRADGFATFEDAVTFTLAKARQMIDLQGERLFG
;
A
#
# COMPACT_ATOMS: atom_id res chain seq x y z
N MET A 1 18.52 -5.22 -27.22
CA MET A 1 17.67 -4.40 -26.41
C MET A 1 16.86 -3.45 -27.25
N SER A 2 15.62 -3.36 -27.00
CA SER A 2 14.78 -2.61 -27.90
C SER A 2 14.65 -1.16 -27.48
N LEU A 3 14.51 -0.32 -28.49
CA LEU A 3 14.23 1.09 -28.23
C LEU A 3 12.93 1.24 -27.49
N LEU A 4 12.01 0.34 -27.73
CA LEU A 4 10.72 0.37 -27.06
C LEU A 4 10.88 0.23 -25.57
N SER A 5 11.74 -0.67 -25.15
CA SER A 5 11.99 -0.88 -23.73
C SER A 5 12.57 0.38 -23.08
N ALA A 6 13.51 1.02 -23.77
CA ALA A 6 14.10 2.25 -23.25
C ALA A 6 13.06 3.36 -23.19
N LEU A 7 12.21 3.42 -24.21
CA LEU A 7 11.18 4.42 -24.26
C LEU A 7 10.15 4.23 -23.14
N LEU A 8 9.77 2.99 -22.91
CA LEU A 8 8.85 2.68 -21.84
C LEU A 8 9.42 3.06 -20.48
N GLY A 9 10.72 2.87 -20.31
CA GLY A 9 11.36 3.27 -19.07
C GLY A 9 11.29 4.76 -18.84
N LYS A 10 11.39 5.52 -19.93
CA LYS A 10 11.29 6.97 -19.81
C LYS A 10 9.88 7.45 -19.63
N LEU A 11 8.93 6.71 -20.20
CA LEU A 11 7.53 7.08 -20.12
C LEU A 11 6.87 6.57 -18.85
N ALA A 12 7.54 5.67 -18.15
CA ALA A 12 7.01 5.21 -16.88
C ALA A 12 6.77 6.41 -15.99
N PRO A 13 5.71 6.41 -15.22
CA PRO A 13 5.42 7.52 -14.33
C PRO A 13 6.67 7.81 -13.53
N ALA A 14 7.07 9.04 -13.56
CA ALA A 14 8.21 9.42 -12.77
C ALA A 14 7.95 8.93 -11.37
N PRO A 15 8.84 8.14 -10.84
CA PRO A 15 8.66 7.67 -9.48
C PRO A 15 9.01 8.80 -8.56
N ALA A 16 8.20 9.83 -8.63
CA ALA A 16 8.34 10.90 -7.67
C ALA A 16 8.18 10.32 -6.28
N GLU A 17 7.37 9.27 -6.18
CA GLU A 17 7.17 8.60 -4.92
C GLU A 17 7.80 7.23 -4.98
N LYS A 18 8.60 6.93 -4.01
CA LYS A 18 9.16 5.61 -3.85
C LYS A 18 8.06 4.66 -3.40
N VAL A 19 8.17 3.41 -3.80
CA VAL A 19 7.33 2.38 -3.23
C VAL A 19 7.72 2.23 -1.76
N PRO A 20 6.79 2.43 -0.83
CA PRO A 20 7.14 2.34 0.58
C PRO A 20 7.56 0.94 0.96
N GLU A 21 8.42 0.85 1.96
CA GLU A 21 8.84 -0.43 2.48
C GLU A 21 7.68 -1.13 3.17
N PRO A 22 7.59 -2.45 3.03
CA PRO A 22 6.59 -3.19 3.80
C PRO A 22 6.93 -3.11 5.28
N VAL A 23 5.90 -3.09 6.10
CA VAL A 23 6.05 -3.01 7.54
C VAL A 23 5.42 -4.25 8.17
N GLU A 24 6.17 -4.92 9.01
CA GLU A 24 5.64 -6.07 9.74
C GLU A 24 4.97 -5.58 11.03
N TYR A 25 3.79 -6.12 11.31
CA TYR A 25 3.05 -5.76 12.51
C TYR A 25 2.25 -6.97 12.98
N ASN A 26 2.59 -7.48 14.16
CA ASN A 26 1.88 -8.61 14.78
C ASN A 26 1.74 -9.81 13.85
N GLY A 27 2.78 -10.09 13.08
CA GLY A 27 2.77 -11.22 12.16
C GLY A 27 2.11 -10.94 10.82
N PHE A 28 1.61 -9.74 10.62
CA PHE A 28 1.08 -9.31 9.33
C PHE A 28 2.08 -8.43 8.62
N ILE A 29 1.99 -8.38 7.30
CA ILE A 29 2.80 -7.47 6.50
C ILE A 29 1.90 -6.41 5.93
N ILE A 30 2.22 -5.16 6.18
CA ILE A 30 1.47 -4.02 5.65
C ILE A 30 2.25 -3.43 4.49
N ARG A 31 1.60 -3.32 3.34
CA ARG A 31 2.19 -2.67 2.17
C ARG A 31 1.41 -1.41 1.85
N PRO A 32 1.88 -0.25 2.32
CA PRO A 32 1.19 1.00 2.00
C PRO A 32 1.32 1.29 0.51
N ALA A 33 0.25 1.77 -0.09
CA ALA A 33 0.24 2.09 -1.51
C ALA A 33 -0.70 3.25 -1.79
N PRO A 34 -0.48 4.42 -1.16
CA PRO A 34 -1.32 5.57 -1.46
C PRO A 34 -1.18 5.95 -2.92
N PHE A 35 -2.23 6.48 -3.49
CA PHE A 35 -2.21 6.89 -4.88
C PHE A 35 -2.80 8.28 -5.03
N LYS A 36 -2.39 8.96 -6.09
CA LYS A 36 -2.84 10.32 -6.31
C LYS A 36 -4.23 10.32 -6.92
N ALA A 37 -5.12 11.09 -6.36
CA ALA A 37 -6.48 11.22 -6.84
C ALA A 37 -6.97 12.62 -6.50
N GLU A 38 -7.43 13.34 -7.52
CA GLU A 38 -8.00 14.68 -7.35
C GLU A 38 -7.09 15.62 -6.56
N GLY A 39 -5.81 15.57 -6.90
CA GLY A 39 -4.85 16.49 -6.29
C GLY A 39 -4.37 16.11 -4.91
N GLN A 40 -4.81 14.97 -4.39
CA GLN A 40 -4.39 14.50 -3.07
C GLN A 40 -3.90 13.06 -3.16
N TYR A 41 -3.22 12.61 -2.10
CA TYR A 41 -2.82 11.22 -1.98
C TYR A 41 -3.82 10.50 -1.11
N GLN A 42 -4.49 9.54 -1.72
CA GLN A 42 -5.55 8.79 -1.06
C GLN A 42 -4.98 7.60 -0.33
N THR A 43 -5.50 7.34 0.86
CA THR A 43 -5.07 6.23 1.70
C THR A 43 -5.42 4.89 1.05
N ALA A 44 -4.42 4.04 0.91
CA ALA A 44 -4.63 2.72 0.33
C ALA A 44 -3.47 1.81 0.69
N GLY A 45 -3.74 0.52 0.72
CA GLY A 45 -2.68 -0.45 0.98
C GLY A 45 -3.21 -1.86 0.98
N THR A 46 -2.32 -2.78 1.34
CA THR A 46 -2.63 -4.20 1.42
C THR A 46 -2.09 -4.74 2.74
N ILE A 47 -2.86 -5.60 3.37
CA ILE A 47 -2.43 -6.33 4.55
C ILE A 47 -2.32 -7.79 4.15
N GLU A 48 -1.18 -8.42 4.44
CA GLU A 48 -0.90 -9.78 4.02
C GLU A 48 -0.50 -10.64 5.21
N ARG A 49 -0.78 -11.91 5.11
CA ARG A 49 -0.29 -12.89 6.06
C ARG A 49 -0.31 -14.27 5.43
N GLU A 50 0.68 -15.08 5.76
CA GLU A 50 0.69 -16.46 5.34
C GLU A 50 0.04 -17.32 6.42
N LEU A 51 -0.99 -18.06 6.04
CA LEU A 51 -1.72 -18.94 6.94
C LEU A 51 -1.70 -20.35 6.36
N ASP A 52 -1.13 -21.28 7.11
CA ASP A 52 -1.07 -22.67 6.67
C ASP A 52 -0.45 -22.82 5.28
N GLY A 53 0.59 -22.05 5.03
CA GLY A 53 1.28 -22.09 3.75
C GLY A 53 0.57 -21.34 2.63
N VAL A 54 -0.56 -20.71 2.91
CA VAL A 54 -1.30 -19.97 1.90
C VAL A 54 -1.22 -18.49 2.22
N ARG A 55 -0.84 -17.72 1.21
CA ARG A 55 -0.74 -16.27 1.37
C ARG A 55 -2.12 -15.65 1.24
N LYS A 56 -2.50 -14.89 2.24
CA LYS A 56 -3.76 -14.17 2.25
C LYS A 56 -3.50 -12.69 2.12
N GLU A 57 -4.41 -12.00 1.45
CA GLU A 57 -4.31 -10.56 1.24
C GLU A 57 -5.63 -9.88 1.47
N HIS A 58 -5.56 -8.69 2.02
CA HIS A 58 -6.72 -7.83 2.16
C HIS A 58 -6.33 -6.44 1.66
N ARG A 59 -6.93 -6.00 0.57
CA ARG A 59 -6.69 -4.67 0.04
C ARG A 59 -7.70 -3.70 0.65
N PHE A 60 -7.24 -2.51 0.91
CA PHE A 60 -8.14 -1.48 1.42
C PHE A 60 -7.84 -0.15 0.78
N VAL A 61 -8.90 0.62 0.58
CA VAL A 61 -8.83 2.00 0.08
C VAL A 61 -9.79 2.79 0.95
N ARG A 62 -9.33 3.93 1.43
CA ARG A 62 -10.15 4.78 2.27
C ARG A 62 -10.29 6.15 1.64
N ALA A 63 -11.34 6.87 2.04
CA ALA A 63 -11.62 8.18 1.46
C ALA A 63 -10.66 9.27 1.94
N ASP A 64 -9.90 9.00 3.00
CA ASP A 64 -8.99 10.00 3.56
C ASP A 64 -7.91 10.37 2.55
N GLY A 65 -7.71 11.67 2.35
CA GLY A 65 -6.72 12.18 1.43
C GLY A 65 -5.77 13.12 2.12
N PHE A 66 -4.55 13.20 1.58
CA PHE A 66 -3.47 13.99 2.18
C PHE A 66 -2.73 14.76 1.11
N ALA A 67 -2.16 15.89 1.52
CA ALA A 67 -1.42 16.73 0.58
C ALA A 67 -0.09 16.10 0.17
N THR A 68 0.52 15.28 1.05
CA THR A 68 1.81 14.67 0.75
C THR A 68 1.71 13.16 0.79
N PHE A 69 2.58 12.53 0.01
CA PHE A 69 2.68 11.09 -0.04
C PHE A 69 3.06 10.53 1.33
N GLU A 70 3.99 11.19 2.00
CA GLU A 70 4.47 10.72 3.31
C GLU A 70 3.36 10.71 4.35
N ASP A 71 2.53 11.74 4.37
CA ASP A 71 1.43 11.77 5.30
C ASP A 71 0.44 10.66 5.01
N ALA A 72 0.19 10.40 3.74
CA ALA A 72 -0.70 9.32 3.36
C ALA A 72 -0.14 7.96 3.78
N VAL A 73 1.16 7.75 3.64
CA VAL A 73 1.80 6.51 4.08
C VAL A 73 1.64 6.34 5.59
N THR A 74 1.93 7.40 6.34
CA THR A 74 1.83 7.35 7.79
C THR A 74 0.41 6.99 8.24
N PHE A 75 -0.56 7.63 7.63
CA PHE A 75 -1.95 7.36 7.96
C PHE A 75 -2.36 5.95 7.54
N THR A 76 -1.91 5.51 6.37
CA THR A 76 -2.20 4.16 5.89
C THR A 76 -1.69 3.12 6.87
N LEU A 77 -0.48 3.29 7.37
CA LEU A 77 0.09 2.37 8.34
C LEU A 77 -0.72 2.37 9.64
N ALA A 78 -1.12 3.54 10.10
CA ALA A 78 -1.92 3.63 11.33
C ALA A 78 -3.26 2.92 11.16
N LYS A 79 -3.91 3.10 10.02
CA LYS A 79 -5.18 2.44 9.75
C LYS A 79 -5.02 0.95 9.63
N ALA A 80 -3.97 0.49 8.96
CA ALA A 80 -3.72 -0.94 8.83
C ALA A 80 -3.50 -1.59 10.19
N ARG A 81 -2.73 -0.95 11.05
CA ARG A 81 -2.52 -1.47 12.41
C ARG A 81 -3.84 -1.57 13.15
N GLN A 82 -4.67 -0.55 13.05
CA GLN A 82 -5.96 -0.56 13.69
C GLN A 82 -6.83 -1.70 13.18
N MET A 83 -6.85 -1.92 11.87
CA MET A 83 -7.62 -3.00 11.28
C MET A 83 -7.13 -4.36 11.78
N ILE A 84 -5.81 -4.53 11.87
CA ILE A 84 -5.23 -5.76 12.37
C ILE A 84 -5.61 -5.98 13.84
N ASP A 85 -5.51 -4.93 14.64
CA ASP A 85 -5.85 -5.03 16.06
C ASP A 85 -7.31 -5.39 16.28
N LEU A 86 -8.19 -4.88 15.43
CA LEU A 86 -9.62 -5.11 15.59
C LEU A 86 -10.08 -6.43 14.99
N GLN A 87 -9.50 -6.84 13.88
CA GLN A 87 -10.03 -7.96 13.12
C GLN A 87 -9.07 -9.14 12.98
N GLY A 88 -7.78 -8.89 13.02
CA GLY A 88 -6.81 -9.97 12.85
C GLY A 88 -7.09 -10.76 11.58
N GLU A 89 -7.09 -12.08 11.70
CA GLU A 89 -7.27 -12.95 10.54
C GLU A 89 -8.65 -12.84 9.92
N ARG A 90 -9.60 -12.25 10.61
CA ARG A 90 -10.92 -12.03 10.02
C ARG A 90 -10.90 -11.07 8.86
N LEU A 91 -9.80 -10.32 8.70
CA LEU A 91 -9.63 -9.47 7.53
C LEU A 91 -9.71 -10.28 6.23
N PHE A 92 -9.35 -11.54 6.30
CA PHE A 92 -9.28 -12.37 5.09
C PHE A 92 -10.53 -13.21 4.84
N GLY A 93 -11.55 -13.02 5.63
CA GLY A 93 -12.82 -13.70 5.40
C GLY A 93 -13.16 -14.83 6.36
#